data_bb2b7eddb3b3c215e5d6748e6e6b3597
#
_entry.id   bb2b7eddb3b3c215e5d6748e6e6b3597
#
_cell.length_a   1.000
_cell.length_b   1.000
_cell.length_c   1.000
_cell.angle_alpha   90.00
_cell.angle_beta   90.00
_cell.angle_gamma   90.00
#
_symmetry.space_group_name_H-M   'P 1'
#
loop_
_entity.id
_entity.type
_entity.pdbx_description
1 polymer ?
#
loop_
_entity_poly.entity_id
_entity_poly.type
_entity_poly.pdbx_seq_one_letter_code
_entity_poly.pdbx_strand_id
1 'polypeptide(L)'
;MSNNVYGIDLGTNNFKVYSKATGKTMLEKNTIAVIDKNQIYAYGDRAYAMYEKAPETINVIFPVVEGVIADYNLLQTMIFDFLEHKTKARIKNAEFIIAVPTDI
;
A
#
# COMPACT_ATOMS: atom_id res chain seq x y z
N MET A 1 -4.96 -5.47 -26.22
CA MET A 1 -3.58 -5.47 -25.78
C MET A 1 -3.45 -4.56 -24.58
N SER A 2 -3.11 -5.09 -23.49
CA SER A 2 -3.18 -4.29 -22.29
C SER A 2 -1.81 -3.98 -21.75
N ASN A 3 -1.53 -2.68 -21.55
CA ASN A 3 -0.40 -2.24 -20.76
C ASN A 3 -0.83 -1.95 -19.32
N ASN A 4 -2.04 -2.36 -18.96
CA ASN A 4 -2.57 -2.11 -17.63
C ASN A 4 -2.06 -3.16 -16.67
N VAL A 5 -0.74 -3.20 -16.52
CA VAL A 5 -0.04 -4.16 -15.67
C VAL A 5 0.75 -3.40 -14.63
N TYR A 6 0.62 -3.84 -13.40
CA TYR A 6 1.35 -3.25 -12.27
C TYR A 6 2.14 -4.31 -11.56
N GLY A 7 3.41 -4.01 -11.29
CA GLY A 7 4.23 -4.82 -10.41
C GLY A 7 4.23 -4.20 -9.03
N ILE A 8 3.96 -5.01 -8.02
CA ILE A 8 3.88 -4.52 -6.65
C ILE A 8 4.84 -5.34 -5.80
N ASP A 9 5.79 -4.64 -5.17
CA ASP A 9 6.75 -5.26 -4.26
C ASP A 9 6.38 -4.82 -2.85
N LEU A 10 5.91 -5.75 -2.04
CA LEU A 10 5.45 -5.48 -0.68
C LEU A 10 6.59 -5.76 0.31
N GLY A 11 7.18 -4.70 0.82
CA GLY A 11 8.19 -4.83 1.86
C GLY A 11 7.63 -4.46 3.22
N THR A 12 8.39 -4.74 4.26
CA THR A 12 7.98 -4.43 5.62
C THR A 12 7.86 -2.92 5.84
N ASN A 13 8.82 -2.16 5.34
CA ASN A 13 8.85 -0.71 5.55
C ASN A 13 8.26 0.08 4.40
N ASN A 14 8.39 -0.43 3.19
CA ASN A 14 7.96 0.28 1.98
C ASN A 14 7.27 -0.67 1.03
N PHE A 15 6.43 -0.13 0.17
CA PHE A 15 6.01 -0.87 -1.00
C PHE A 15 6.38 -0.07 -2.25
N LYS A 16 6.64 -0.81 -3.32
CA LYS A 16 6.95 -0.22 -4.62
C LYS A 16 5.90 -0.64 -5.61
N VAL A 17 5.50 0.29 -6.45
CA VAL A 17 4.55 0.01 -7.52
C VAL A 17 5.19 0.42 -8.83
N TYR A 18 5.32 -0.53 -9.72
CA TYR A 18 5.81 -0.30 -11.07
C TYR A 18 4.62 -0.31 -12.04
N SER A 19 4.50 0.70 -12.88
CA SER A 19 3.48 0.77 -13.90
C SER A 19 4.10 0.47 -15.26
N LYS A 20 3.65 -0.60 -15.90
CA LYS A 20 4.16 -0.95 -17.23
C LYS A 20 3.80 0.12 -18.25
N ALA A 21 2.62 0.72 -18.12
CA ALA A 21 2.17 1.73 -19.08
C ALA A 21 3.05 2.97 -19.09
N THR A 22 3.52 3.40 -17.91
CA THR A 22 4.32 4.63 -17.81
C THR A 22 5.80 4.35 -17.65
N GLY A 23 6.17 3.12 -17.30
CA GLY A 23 7.56 2.77 -17.01
C GLY A 23 8.06 3.36 -15.71
N LYS A 24 7.19 3.90 -14.88
CA LYS A 24 7.59 4.55 -13.64
C LYS A 24 7.40 3.65 -12.44
N THR A 25 8.27 3.84 -11.46
CA THR A 25 8.19 3.16 -10.16
C THR A 25 7.85 4.19 -9.10
N MET A 26 6.91 3.84 -8.25
CA MET A 26 6.52 4.68 -7.13
C MET A 26 6.86 3.95 -5.83
N LEU A 27 7.40 4.69 -4.87
CA LEU A 27 7.78 4.14 -3.59
C LEU A 27 7.00 4.85 -2.50
N GLU A 28 6.45 4.08 -1.57
CA GLU A 28 5.66 4.65 -0.48
C GLU A 28 5.90 3.85 0.79
N LYS A 29 5.74 4.49 1.94
CA LYS A 29 5.83 3.78 3.21
C LYS A 29 4.68 2.80 3.36
N ASN A 30 4.96 1.60 3.84
CA ASN A 30 3.95 0.58 4.04
C ASN A 30 3.34 0.72 5.43
N THR A 31 2.54 1.76 5.59
CA THR A 31 1.98 2.19 6.86
C THR A 31 0.56 2.67 6.64
N ILE A 32 -0.32 2.34 7.57
CA ILE A 32 -1.73 2.74 7.50
C ILE A 32 -2.16 3.31 8.83
N ALA A 33 -2.81 4.47 8.79
CA ALA A 33 -3.42 5.07 9.97
C ALA A 33 -4.92 4.83 9.88
N VAL A 34 -5.49 4.21 10.90
CA VAL A 34 -6.91 3.85 10.91
C VAL A 34 -7.62 4.53 12.06
N ILE A 35 -8.91 4.83 11.84
CA ILE A 35 -9.83 5.27 12.87
C ILE A 35 -10.98 4.27 12.90
N ASP A 36 -11.66 4.19 14.03
CA ASP A 36 -12.87 3.37 14.19
C ASP A 36 -12.77 2.00 13.52
N LYS A 37 -11.87 1.18 14.03
CA LYS A 37 -11.72 -0.23 13.67
C LYS A 37 -11.25 -0.47 12.27
N ASN A 38 -11.46 0.03 11.24
CA ASN A 38 -10.94 -0.35 9.93
C ASN A 38 -11.10 0.75 8.89
N GLN A 39 -11.43 1.93 9.35
CA GLN A 39 -11.56 3.03 8.42
C GLN A 39 -10.20 3.68 8.25
N ILE A 40 -9.73 3.74 7.03
CA ILE A 40 -8.42 4.33 6.74
C ILE A 40 -8.53 5.84 6.83
N TYR A 41 -7.71 6.43 7.69
CA TYR A 41 -7.58 7.86 7.82
C TYR A 41 -6.49 8.41 6.92
N ALA A 42 -5.37 7.71 6.84
CA ALA A 42 -4.25 8.07 6.00
C ALA A 42 -3.42 6.81 5.74
N TYR A 43 -2.60 6.85 4.72
CA TYR A 43 -1.68 5.75 4.45
C TYR A 43 -0.41 6.28 3.81
N GLY A 44 0.59 5.39 3.72
CA GLY A 44 1.84 5.73 3.08
C GLY A 44 2.65 6.70 3.92
N ASP A 45 3.31 7.62 3.26
CA ASP A 45 4.20 8.58 3.92
C ASP A 45 3.45 9.44 4.93
N ARG A 46 2.20 9.80 4.65
CA ARG A 46 1.39 10.57 5.59
C ARG A 46 1.15 9.82 6.90
N ALA A 47 0.80 8.53 6.78
CA ALA A 47 0.58 7.72 7.96
C ALA A 47 1.87 7.51 8.74
N TYR A 48 2.98 7.31 8.03
CA TYR A 48 4.26 7.12 8.68
C TYR A 48 4.66 8.36 9.48
N ALA A 49 4.38 9.55 8.95
CA ALA A 49 4.66 10.78 9.65
C ALA A 49 3.86 10.94 10.94
N MET A 50 2.75 10.21 11.07
CA MET A 50 1.90 10.23 12.26
C MET A 50 2.35 9.20 13.32
N TYR A 51 3.28 8.33 12.98
CA TYR A 51 3.69 7.26 13.88
C TYR A 51 4.22 7.85 15.18
N GLU A 52 3.71 7.37 16.30
CA GLU A 52 4.02 7.82 17.65
C GLU A 52 3.62 9.27 17.95
N LYS A 53 2.94 9.93 17.03
CA LYS A 53 2.48 11.31 17.21
C LYS A 53 0.98 11.45 17.11
N ALA A 54 0.31 10.38 16.68
CA ALA A 54 -1.13 10.44 16.46
C ALA A 54 -1.89 10.46 17.78
N PRO A 55 -3.05 11.12 17.81
CA PRO A 55 -3.92 11.02 18.98
C PRO A 55 -4.40 9.59 19.19
N GLU A 56 -4.91 9.32 20.38
CA GLU A 56 -5.35 7.96 20.73
C GLU A 56 -6.45 7.42 19.84
N THR A 57 -7.19 8.31 19.20
CA THR A 57 -8.28 7.89 18.30
C THR A 57 -7.76 7.34 16.98
N ILE A 58 -6.49 7.55 16.67
CA ILE A 58 -5.88 7.10 15.43
C ILE A 58 -4.82 6.05 15.75
N ASN A 59 -4.96 4.90 15.13
CA ASN A 59 -4.02 3.81 15.30
C ASN A 59 -3.16 3.66 14.04
N VAL A 60 -1.86 3.75 14.19
CA VAL A 60 -0.92 3.61 13.07
C VAL A 60 -0.42 2.18 13.07
N ILE A 61 -0.67 1.48 11.98
CA ILE A 61 -0.30 0.07 11.86
C ILE A 61 0.62 -0.16 10.67
N PHE A 62 1.38 -1.24 10.76
CA PHE A 62 2.27 -1.68 9.69
C PHE A 62 1.72 -3.01 9.18
N PRO A 63 1.12 -3.04 7.98
CA PRO A 63 0.41 -4.23 7.53
C PRO A 63 1.30 -5.41 7.20
N VAL A 64 2.61 -5.19 7.02
CA VAL A 64 3.56 -6.27 6.82
C VAL A 64 4.59 -6.22 7.94
N VAL A 65 4.66 -7.28 8.74
CA VAL A 65 5.56 -7.37 9.87
C VAL A 65 6.38 -8.63 9.72
N GLU A 66 7.69 -8.48 9.69
CA GLU A 66 8.62 -9.61 9.58
C GLU A 66 8.26 -10.54 8.42
N GLY A 67 7.95 -9.94 7.27
CA GLY A 67 7.63 -10.70 6.07
C GLY A 67 6.24 -11.32 6.04
N VAL A 68 5.41 -11.01 7.02
CA VAL A 68 4.06 -11.58 7.12
C VAL A 68 3.03 -10.48 6.99
N ILE A 69 2.02 -10.71 6.16
CA ILE A 69 0.92 -9.75 6.03
C ILE A 69 0.00 -9.90 7.23
N ALA A 70 -0.02 -8.86 8.06
CA ALA A 70 -0.82 -8.85 9.29
C ALA A 70 -2.28 -8.51 9.04
N ASP A 71 -2.55 -7.66 8.07
CA ASP A 71 -3.92 -7.27 7.74
C ASP A 71 -4.07 -7.19 6.23
N TYR A 72 -4.61 -8.25 5.67
CA TYR A 72 -4.71 -8.40 4.23
C TYR A 72 -5.69 -7.40 3.60
N ASN A 73 -6.84 -7.21 4.25
CA ASN A 73 -7.88 -6.35 3.69
C ASN A 73 -7.47 -4.89 3.67
N LEU A 74 -6.86 -4.42 4.74
CA LEU A 74 -6.39 -3.04 4.79
C LEU A 74 -5.25 -2.81 3.79
N LEU A 75 -4.35 -3.79 3.68
CA LEU A 75 -3.26 -3.68 2.72
C LEU A 75 -3.79 -3.57 1.30
N GLN A 76 -4.74 -4.42 0.94
CA GLN A 76 -5.33 -4.41 -0.39
C GLN A 76 -6.04 -3.10 -0.67
N THR A 77 -6.81 -2.61 0.29
CA THR A 77 -7.52 -1.34 0.14
C THR A 77 -6.54 -0.19 -0.07
N MET A 78 -5.47 -0.16 0.71
CA MET A 78 -4.44 0.86 0.58
C MET A 78 -3.81 0.85 -0.81
N ILE A 79 -3.42 -0.33 -1.28
CA ILE A 79 -2.75 -0.45 -2.58
C ILE A 79 -3.68 -0.01 -3.71
N PHE A 80 -4.92 -0.45 -3.68
CA PHE A 80 -5.86 -0.08 -4.74
C PHE A 80 -6.17 1.42 -4.73
N ASP A 81 -6.34 2.00 -3.54
CA ASP A 81 -6.58 3.42 -3.44
C ASP A 81 -5.37 4.23 -3.95
N PHE A 82 -4.18 3.78 -3.58
CA PHE A 82 -2.95 4.41 -4.04
C PHE A 82 -2.84 4.38 -5.56
N LEU A 83 -3.12 3.22 -6.16
CA LEU A 83 -3.06 3.08 -7.61
C LEU A 83 -4.04 4.01 -8.31
N GLU A 84 -5.27 4.07 -7.84
CA GLU A 84 -6.28 4.92 -8.44
C GLU A 84 -5.91 6.38 -8.38
N HIS A 85 -5.36 6.82 -7.24
CA HIS A 85 -5.02 8.23 -7.06
C HIS A 85 -3.74 8.63 -7.79
N LYS A 86 -2.74 7.77 -7.77
CA LYS A 86 -1.43 8.12 -8.33
C LYS A 86 -1.37 7.92 -9.84
N THR A 87 -2.01 6.88 -10.34
CA THR A 87 -1.97 6.62 -11.79
C THR A 87 -3.14 7.23 -12.51
N LYS A 88 -4.22 7.52 -11.78
CA LYS A 88 -5.50 7.99 -12.32
C LYS A 88 -6.04 7.04 -13.37
N ALA A 89 -5.57 5.82 -13.36
CA ALA A 89 -6.03 4.79 -14.26
C ALA A 89 -7.11 3.97 -13.58
N ARG A 90 -7.95 3.36 -14.38
CA ARG A 90 -8.91 2.41 -13.83
C ARG A 90 -8.20 1.11 -13.56
N ILE A 91 -8.27 0.65 -12.34
CA ILE A 91 -7.65 -0.61 -11.97
C ILE A 91 -8.53 -1.80 -12.29
N LYS A 92 -9.76 -1.56 -12.69
CA LYS A 92 -10.63 -2.61 -13.15
C LYS A 92 -10.01 -3.27 -14.39
N ASN A 93 -9.91 -4.57 -14.40
CA ASN A 93 -9.26 -5.33 -15.47
C ASN A 93 -7.75 -5.14 -15.53
N ALA A 94 -7.14 -4.57 -14.50
CA ALA A 94 -5.69 -4.49 -14.43
C ALA A 94 -5.11 -5.84 -14.02
N GLU A 95 -3.91 -6.12 -14.49
CA GLU A 95 -3.16 -7.27 -14.03
C GLU A 95 -2.16 -6.83 -12.99
N PHE A 96 -2.03 -7.63 -11.93
CA PHE A 96 -1.10 -7.35 -10.86
C PHE A 96 -0.13 -8.50 -10.69
N ILE A 97 1.14 -8.16 -10.60
CA ILE A 97 2.19 -9.11 -10.24
C ILE A 97 2.70 -8.65 -8.89
N ILE A 98 2.48 -9.48 -7.89
CA ILE A 98 2.78 -9.08 -6.52
C ILE A 98 3.90 -9.94 -5.97
N ALA A 99 4.97 -9.27 -5.53
CA ALA A 99 6.06 -9.91 -4.83
C ALA A 99 5.88 -9.65 -3.34
N VAL A 100 5.80 -10.72 -2.58
CA VAL A 100 5.63 -10.65 -1.13
C VAL A 100 6.94 -11.07 -0.49
N PRO A 101 7.36 -10.42 0.59
CA PRO A 101 8.58 -10.82 1.26
C PRO A 101 8.50 -12.28 1.69
N THR A 102 9.54 -13.00 1.40
CA THR A 102 9.68 -14.37 1.88
C THR A 102 10.79 -14.39 2.91
N ASP A 103 10.64 -13.57 3.87
CA ASP A 103 11.65 -13.44 4.89
C ASP A 103 11.61 -14.65 5.79
N ILE A 104 12.70 -15.32 5.82
CA ILE A 104 12.81 -16.55 6.58
C ILE A 104 13.84 -16.38 7.69
#